data_3a6a5c95e80305a6e05d6d5afd48a02a
#
_entry.id   3a6a5c95e80305a6e05d6d5afd48a02a
#
_cell.length_a   1.000
_cell.length_b   1.000
_cell.length_c   1.000
_cell.angle_alpha   90.00
_cell.angle_beta   90.00
_cell.angle_gamma   90.00
#
_symmetry.space_group_name_H-M   'P 1'
#
loop_
_entity.id
_entity.type
_entity.pdbx_description
1 polymer ?
#
loop_
_entity_poly.entity_id
_entity_poly.type
_entity_poly.pdbx_seq_one_letter_code
_entity_poly.pdbx_strand_id
1 'polypeptide(L)'
;MQDEERQEMTTGDWGTPTQGGRMGTPFSEEILGVPFGLPSRLTRLANMPWHGCYEMQLASEKKSTHTLRSYRTATKQFLLTELPGELKPSWDALQNITVKEISRWVDPNNGRLDLWVQSISNLASATINARLASVGHLLNWLGHRVPDWVARPQKGRSLPKTLTFREMERLKEAAATSENPFANLVITLFLDTGMRVSELCALDRASVDLDDLSATVREGKGGKDRLVLFTEETVNAIDAYNQIRAMIVERHTPTDEHRDALILNRRGRRLTPRAVQKLMDSMADAADIPRSKLSPHTLRHNFATGLLERGVDLVSIQRLLGHSNISTTRVYLEISDQSLREIYHRAQMTRKSLEDDENQS
;
A
#
# COMPACT_ATOMS: atom_id res chain seq x y z
N MET A 1 -63.78 -1.77 -33.57
CA MET A 1 -64.19 -0.36 -33.40
C MET A 1 -63.09 0.26 -32.54
N GLN A 2 -62.40 1.10 -33.25
CA GLN A 2 -61.49 2.22 -32.87
C GLN A 2 -60.09 1.79 -32.39
N ASP A 3 -59.13 1.77 -33.28
CA ASP A 3 -58.35 2.87 -33.97
C ASP A 3 -57.31 3.40 -33.04
N GLU A 4 -56.09 2.92 -33.25
CA GLU A 4 -54.97 3.57 -33.94
C GLU A 4 -54.78 5.05 -33.54
N GLU A 5 -53.78 5.29 -32.73
CA GLU A 5 -52.93 6.47 -32.88
C GLU A 5 -51.47 6.09 -32.55
N ARG A 6 -50.77 5.70 -33.61
CA ARG A 6 -49.31 5.75 -33.66
C ARG A 6 -48.92 7.22 -33.82
N GLN A 7 -48.44 7.83 -32.74
CA GLN A 7 -47.67 9.06 -32.88
C GLN A 7 -46.24 8.72 -33.27
N GLU A 8 -45.91 9.05 -34.48
CA GLU A 8 -44.57 9.18 -35.01
C GLU A 8 -43.75 10.12 -34.11
N MET A 9 -42.78 9.58 -33.35
CA MET A 9 -41.75 10.42 -32.83
C MET A 9 -40.79 10.75 -33.97
N THR A 10 -40.92 11.93 -34.44
CA THR A 10 -40.02 12.62 -35.35
C THR A 10 -38.58 12.50 -34.80
N THR A 11 -37.72 12.00 -35.67
CA THR A 11 -36.25 12.05 -35.53
C THR A 11 -35.84 13.47 -35.18
N GLY A 12 -35.56 13.70 -33.92
CA GLY A 12 -34.90 14.92 -33.46
C GLY A 12 -33.55 15.01 -34.14
N ASP A 13 -33.42 16.04 -34.90
CA ASP A 13 -32.22 16.55 -35.51
C ASP A 13 -31.13 16.65 -34.44
N TRP A 14 -30.22 15.67 -34.39
CA TRP A 14 -28.99 15.77 -33.65
C TRP A 14 -28.14 16.81 -34.36
N GLY A 15 -28.44 18.07 -34.06
CA GLY A 15 -27.61 19.18 -34.48
C GLY A 15 -26.17 18.79 -34.35
N THR A 16 -25.45 18.81 -35.46
CA THR A 16 -23.97 18.83 -35.48
C THR A 16 -23.49 19.62 -34.27
N PRO A 17 -22.57 19.09 -33.47
CA PRO A 17 -21.99 19.87 -32.39
C PRO A 17 -21.48 21.13 -33.03
N THR A 18 -22.19 22.23 -32.81
CA THR A 18 -21.65 23.54 -33.07
C THR A 18 -20.25 23.50 -32.46
N GLN A 19 -19.27 23.72 -33.30
CA GLN A 19 -17.92 24.05 -32.87
C GLN A 19 -18.06 25.13 -31.79
N GLY A 20 -18.36 24.70 -30.58
CA GLY A 20 -18.25 25.52 -29.40
C GLY A 20 -16.82 25.97 -29.40
N GLY A 21 -16.66 27.23 -29.76
CA GLY A 21 -15.36 27.85 -29.87
C GLY A 21 -14.57 27.48 -28.63
N ARG A 22 -13.60 26.61 -28.83
CA ARG A 22 -12.52 26.51 -27.87
C ARG A 22 -12.06 27.93 -27.73
N MET A 23 -12.33 28.56 -26.59
CA MET A 23 -11.69 29.82 -26.27
C MET A 23 -10.20 29.47 -26.24
N GLY A 24 -9.59 29.57 -27.42
CA GLY A 24 -8.15 29.64 -27.52
C GLY A 24 -7.75 30.79 -26.63
N THR A 25 -6.91 30.53 -25.66
CA THR A 25 -6.20 31.62 -25.01
C THR A 25 -5.71 32.49 -26.17
N PRO A 26 -5.69 33.84 -26.05
CA PRO A 26 -5.27 34.75 -27.13
C PRO A 26 -3.89 34.45 -27.69
N PHE A 27 -3.21 33.53 -27.10
CA PHE A 27 -1.95 32.93 -27.50
C PHE A 27 -2.22 31.53 -28.02
N SER A 28 -2.42 31.41 -29.34
CA SER A 28 -2.55 30.10 -29.99
C SER A 28 -1.27 29.28 -29.78
N GLU A 29 -1.41 27.98 -29.85
CA GLU A 29 -0.31 27.02 -29.77
C GLU A 29 0.84 27.39 -30.73
N GLU A 30 0.51 27.90 -31.91
CA GLU A 30 1.46 28.36 -32.94
C GLU A 30 2.34 29.52 -32.47
N ILE A 31 1.80 30.46 -31.69
CA ILE A 31 2.56 31.62 -31.23
C ILE A 31 3.52 31.22 -30.09
N LEU A 32 3.09 30.39 -29.17
CA LEU A 32 3.89 29.99 -28.01
C LEU A 32 4.66 28.68 -28.24
N GLY A 33 4.36 27.95 -29.29
CA GLY A 33 4.90 26.62 -29.54
C GLY A 33 4.57 25.60 -28.45
N VAL A 34 3.49 25.81 -27.69
CA VAL A 34 3.02 24.94 -26.61
C VAL A 34 2.05 23.93 -27.17
N PRO A 35 2.16 22.62 -26.85
CA PRO A 35 1.22 21.61 -27.30
C PRO A 35 -0.18 21.91 -26.84
N PHE A 36 -1.18 21.66 -27.70
CA PHE A 36 -2.57 21.81 -27.35
C PHE A 36 -2.91 20.89 -26.16
N GLY A 37 -3.43 21.47 -25.08
CA GLY A 37 -3.76 20.74 -23.86
C GLY A 37 -2.69 20.77 -22.75
N LEU A 38 -1.49 21.33 -23.02
CA LEU A 38 -0.52 21.52 -21.95
C LEU A 38 -1.06 22.52 -20.91
N PRO A 39 -1.10 22.19 -19.62
CA PRO A 39 -1.60 23.09 -18.60
C PRO A 39 -0.83 24.43 -18.57
N SER A 40 -1.54 25.54 -18.35
CA SER A 40 -0.94 26.88 -18.31
C SER A 40 0.24 26.98 -17.33
N ARG A 41 0.23 26.23 -16.22
CA ARG A 41 1.33 26.16 -15.25
C ARG A 41 2.63 25.60 -15.86
N LEU A 42 2.53 24.78 -16.90
CA LEU A 42 3.67 24.16 -17.58
C LEU A 42 4.17 24.98 -18.79
N THR A 43 3.46 26.03 -19.18
CA THR A 43 3.85 26.86 -20.33
C THR A 43 5.26 27.41 -20.18
N ARG A 44 5.62 27.89 -18.99
CA ARG A 44 6.98 28.39 -18.69
C ARG A 44 8.05 27.29 -18.68
N LEU A 45 7.64 26.04 -18.48
CA LEU A 45 8.52 24.87 -18.42
C LEU A 45 8.58 24.13 -19.76
N ALA A 46 7.81 24.54 -20.78
CA ALA A 46 7.60 23.80 -22.02
C ALA A 46 8.93 23.39 -22.71
N ASN A 47 9.94 24.23 -22.67
CA ASN A 47 11.26 23.98 -23.26
C ASN A 47 12.31 23.47 -22.25
N MET A 48 11.93 23.19 -21.00
CA MET A 48 12.83 22.62 -20.00
C MET A 48 12.83 21.09 -20.05
N PRO A 49 13.89 20.40 -19.59
CA PRO A 49 13.91 18.95 -19.47
C PRO A 49 12.78 18.48 -18.56
N TRP A 50 11.90 17.64 -19.10
CA TRP A 50 10.68 17.20 -18.38
C TRP A 50 10.98 16.44 -17.10
N HIS A 51 12.02 15.57 -17.13
CA HIS A 51 12.29 14.67 -16.00
C HIS A 51 12.58 15.42 -14.72
N GLY A 52 13.43 16.44 -14.78
CA GLY A 52 13.72 17.31 -13.62
C GLY A 52 12.47 18.05 -13.12
N CYS A 53 11.66 18.56 -14.04
CA CYS A 53 10.40 19.25 -13.69
C CYS A 53 9.40 18.31 -13.02
N TYR A 54 9.28 17.08 -13.52
CA TYR A 54 8.38 16.08 -12.95
C TYR A 54 8.86 15.56 -11.59
N GLU A 55 10.17 15.35 -11.41
CA GLU A 55 10.74 14.98 -10.10
C GLU A 55 10.50 16.06 -9.04
N MET A 56 10.63 17.34 -9.40
CA MET A 56 10.27 18.44 -8.50
C MET A 56 8.78 18.42 -8.12
N GLN A 57 7.89 18.14 -9.09
CA GLN A 57 6.47 17.98 -8.83
C GLN A 57 6.21 16.83 -7.84
N LEU A 58 6.81 15.68 -8.08
CA LEU A 58 6.67 14.52 -7.20
C LEU A 58 7.18 14.80 -5.77
N ALA A 59 8.28 15.53 -5.66
CA ALA A 59 8.84 15.91 -4.36
C ALA A 59 7.92 16.87 -3.59
N SER A 60 7.26 17.81 -4.29
CA SER A 60 6.33 18.78 -3.68
C SER A 60 5.09 18.13 -3.07
N GLU A 61 4.69 16.95 -3.56
CA GLU A 61 3.47 16.26 -3.14
C GLU A 61 3.64 15.40 -1.87
N LYS A 62 4.81 15.43 -1.23
CA LYS A 62 5.12 14.68 0.02
C LYS A 62 4.73 13.20 -0.03
N LYS A 63 4.86 12.57 -1.21
CA LYS A 63 4.60 11.13 -1.36
C LYS A 63 5.67 10.31 -0.66
N SER A 64 5.28 9.11 -0.19
CA SER A 64 6.25 8.17 0.41
C SER A 64 7.31 7.74 -0.61
N THR A 65 8.51 7.42 -0.13
CA THR A 65 9.61 6.89 -0.96
C THR A 65 9.20 5.64 -1.76
N HIS A 66 8.34 4.80 -1.19
CA HIS A 66 7.78 3.64 -1.88
C HIS A 66 6.86 4.06 -3.04
N THR A 67 5.98 5.03 -2.81
CA THR A 67 5.10 5.57 -3.86
C THR A 67 5.91 6.19 -5.00
N LEU A 68 6.93 6.99 -4.66
CA LEU A 68 7.82 7.60 -5.66
C LEU A 68 8.55 6.54 -6.49
N ARG A 69 9.05 5.48 -5.86
CA ARG A 69 9.69 4.36 -6.58
C ARG A 69 8.70 3.67 -7.52
N SER A 70 7.47 3.42 -7.09
CA SER A 70 6.43 2.83 -7.93
C SER A 70 6.13 3.72 -9.14
N TYR A 71 5.99 5.05 -8.92
CA TYR A 71 5.73 6.01 -9.98
C TYR A 71 6.86 6.03 -11.00
N ARG A 72 8.11 6.15 -10.57
CA ARG A 72 9.29 6.12 -11.45
C ARG A 72 9.36 4.85 -12.26
N THR A 73 9.13 3.69 -11.63
CA THR A 73 9.18 2.39 -12.32
C THR A 73 8.11 2.26 -13.39
N ALA A 74 6.85 2.57 -13.06
CA ALA A 74 5.75 2.46 -14.00
C ALA A 74 5.86 3.50 -15.14
N THR A 75 6.22 4.74 -14.82
CA THR A 75 6.47 5.80 -15.80
C THR A 75 7.58 5.40 -16.76
N LYS A 76 8.71 4.93 -16.26
CA LYS A 76 9.82 4.46 -17.11
C LYS A 76 9.39 3.32 -18.05
N GLN A 77 8.65 2.35 -17.53
CA GLN A 77 8.13 1.23 -18.32
C GLN A 77 7.20 1.70 -19.43
N PHE A 78 6.28 2.61 -19.13
CA PHE A 78 5.36 3.19 -20.09
C PHE A 78 6.11 3.96 -21.20
N LEU A 79 7.04 4.82 -20.81
CA LEU A 79 7.79 5.64 -21.76
C LEU A 79 8.70 4.83 -22.70
N LEU A 80 9.16 3.68 -22.25
CA LEU A 80 9.97 2.74 -23.04
C LEU A 80 9.15 1.76 -23.88
N THR A 81 7.80 1.89 -23.89
CA THR A 81 6.97 1.05 -24.77
C THR A 81 7.20 1.44 -26.23
N GLU A 82 7.54 0.46 -27.04
CA GLU A 82 7.84 0.63 -28.46
C GLU A 82 6.55 0.63 -29.29
N LEU A 83 6.44 1.56 -30.22
CA LEU A 83 5.40 1.53 -31.25
C LEU A 83 5.94 0.81 -32.50
N PRO A 84 5.07 0.09 -33.25
CA PRO A 84 5.47 -0.53 -34.50
C PRO A 84 6.08 0.49 -35.48
N GLY A 85 7.29 0.22 -35.96
CA GLY A 85 8.00 1.10 -36.88
C GLY A 85 8.81 2.23 -36.24
N GLU A 86 8.75 2.42 -34.93
CA GLU A 86 9.62 3.36 -34.22
C GLU A 86 10.96 2.72 -33.83
N LEU A 87 11.99 3.55 -33.75
CA LEU A 87 13.24 3.15 -33.12
C LEU A 87 13.02 2.96 -31.62
N LYS A 88 13.63 1.93 -31.05
CA LYS A 88 13.57 1.64 -29.62
C LYS A 88 14.01 2.86 -28.79
N PRO A 89 13.14 3.41 -27.94
CA PRO A 89 13.48 4.59 -27.16
C PRO A 89 14.54 4.26 -26.10
N SER A 90 15.56 5.10 -26.03
CA SER A 90 16.55 5.05 -24.95
C SER A 90 16.06 5.87 -23.76
N TRP A 91 16.21 5.32 -22.54
CA TRP A 91 15.86 6.06 -21.34
C TRP A 91 16.68 7.35 -21.20
N ASP A 92 17.96 7.30 -21.50
CA ASP A 92 18.85 8.47 -21.39
C ASP A 92 18.45 9.57 -22.39
N ALA A 93 18.05 9.21 -23.61
CA ALA A 93 17.50 10.17 -24.55
C ALA A 93 16.17 10.76 -24.06
N LEU A 94 15.24 9.91 -23.58
CA LEU A 94 13.93 10.37 -23.11
C LEU A 94 14.01 11.26 -21.88
N GLN A 95 14.99 11.09 -20.99
CA GLN A 95 15.12 11.96 -19.80
C GLN A 95 15.43 13.41 -20.16
N ASN A 96 16.09 13.64 -21.28
CA ASN A 96 16.63 14.94 -21.67
C ASN A 96 15.72 15.73 -22.62
N ILE A 97 14.64 15.14 -23.12
CA ILE A 97 13.68 15.86 -23.95
C ILE A 97 12.87 16.88 -23.12
N THR A 98 12.29 17.85 -23.78
CA THR A 98 11.54 18.94 -23.15
C THR A 98 10.16 18.48 -22.67
N VAL A 99 9.53 19.27 -21.80
CA VAL A 99 8.13 19.08 -21.37
C VAL A 99 7.19 19.05 -22.58
N LYS A 100 7.44 19.85 -23.59
CA LYS A 100 6.67 19.88 -24.85
C LYS A 100 6.80 18.56 -25.61
N GLU A 101 8.01 18.06 -25.76
CA GLU A 101 8.28 16.83 -26.50
C GLU A 101 7.74 15.59 -25.78
N ILE A 102 7.93 15.49 -24.44
CA ILE A 102 7.37 14.39 -23.68
C ILE A 102 5.84 14.40 -23.68
N SER A 103 5.19 15.58 -23.68
CA SER A 103 3.74 15.66 -23.78
C SER A 103 3.22 15.06 -25.09
N ARG A 104 3.92 15.29 -26.21
CA ARG A 104 3.60 14.65 -27.51
C ARG A 104 3.89 13.16 -27.50
N TRP A 105 4.98 12.76 -26.83
CA TRP A 105 5.40 11.37 -26.74
C TRP A 105 4.38 10.49 -26.00
N VAL A 106 3.71 11.05 -24.96
CA VAL A 106 2.73 10.33 -24.14
C VAL A 106 1.28 10.61 -24.54
N ASP A 107 1.04 11.28 -25.67
CA ASP A 107 -0.33 11.54 -26.11
C ASP A 107 -1.12 10.22 -26.16
N PRO A 108 -2.23 10.11 -25.43
CA PRO A 108 -3.03 8.89 -25.40
C PRO A 108 -3.52 8.43 -26.77
N ASN A 109 -3.60 9.33 -27.75
CA ASN A 109 -4.10 9.02 -29.11
C ASN A 109 -3.01 8.40 -30.03
N ASN A 110 -1.76 8.29 -29.58
CA ASN A 110 -0.70 7.72 -30.40
C ASN A 110 -0.57 6.19 -30.34
N GLY A 111 -1.41 5.51 -29.56
CA GLY A 111 -1.41 4.06 -29.41
C GLY A 111 -0.39 3.49 -28.40
N ARG A 112 0.53 4.30 -27.87
CA ARG A 112 1.55 3.84 -26.91
C ARG A 112 0.91 3.38 -25.60
N LEU A 113 -0.13 4.09 -25.14
CA LEU A 113 -0.86 3.74 -23.93
C LEU A 113 -1.58 2.39 -24.09
N ASP A 114 -2.14 2.11 -25.27
CA ASP A 114 -2.81 0.84 -25.58
C ASP A 114 -1.86 -0.34 -25.47
N LEU A 115 -0.71 -0.24 -26.14
CA LEU A 115 0.31 -1.30 -26.14
C LEU A 115 0.88 -1.51 -24.73
N TRP A 116 1.09 -0.42 -23.99
CA TRP A 116 1.55 -0.55 -22.61
C TRP A 116 0.50 -1.22 -21.72
N VAL A 117 -0.77 -0.84 -21.80
CA VAL A 117 -1.88 -1.47 -21.06
C VAL A 117 -1.95 -2.96 -21.41
N GLN A 118 -1.85 -3.31 -22.68
CA GLN A 118 -1.81 -4.70 -23.12
C GLN A 118 -0.61 -5.45 -22.51
N SER A 119 0.58 -4.83 -22.45
CA SER A 119 1.79 -5.45 -21.89
C SER A 119 1.70 -5.78 -20.40
N ILE A 120 0.85 -5.07 -19.66
CA ILE A 120 0.66 -5.28 -18.21
C ILE A 120 -0.61 -6.09 -17.89
N SER A 121 -1.40 -6.50 -18.89
CA SER A 121 -2.70 -7.16 -18.70
C SER A 121 -2.64 -8.47 -17.90
N ASN A 122 -1.53 -9.21 -18.00
CA ASN A 122 -1.31 -10.48 -17.29
C ASN A 122 -0.88 -10.33 -15.83
N LEU A 123 -0.76 -9.09 -15.33
CA LEU A 123 -0.38 -8.84 -13.95
C LEU A 123 -1.59 -8.90 -13.01
N ALA A 124 -1.32 -9.08 -11.71
CA ALA A 124 -2.39 -9.00 -10.70
C ALA A 124 -3.11 -7.64 -10.75
N SER A 125 -4.45 -7.64 -10.61
CA SER A 125 -5.31 -6.44 -10.68
C SER A 125 -4.81 -5.29 -9.80
N ALA A 126 -4.29 -5.58 -8.60
CA ALA A 126 -3.71 -4.56 -7.72
C ALA A 126 -2.46 -3.90 -8.34
N THR A 127 -1.62 -4.68 -9.02
CA THR A 127 -0.41 -4.20 -9.70
C THR A 127 -0.78 -3.36 -10.93
N ILE A 128 -1.75 -3.81 -11.73
CA ILE A 128 -2.27 -3.05 -12.87
C ILE A 128 -2.79 -1.69 -12.39
N ASN A 129 -3.65 -1.68 -11.37
CA ASN A 129 -4.23 -0.46 -10.83
C ASN A 129 -3.17 0.51 -10.27
N ALA A 130 -2.13 0.00 -9.61
CA ALA A 130 -1.03 0.82 -9.11
C ALA A 130 -0.21 1.44 -10.27
N ARG A 131 0.05 0.67 -11.31
CA ARG A 131 0.76 1.15 -12.52
C ARG A 131 -0.07 2.17 -13.29
N LEU A 132 -1.36 1.90 -13.49
CA LEU A 132 -2.28 2.85 -14.13
C LEU A 132 -2.39 4.16 -13.35
N ALA A 133 -2.44 4.11 -12.00
CA ALA A 133 -2.42 5.30 -11.17
C ALA A 133 -1.11 6.10 -11.33
N SER A 134 0.02 5.41 -11.46
CA SER A 134 1.33 6.05 -11.63
C SER A 134 1.46 6.75 -12.98
N VAL A 135 1.08 6.07 -14.07
CA VAL A 135 1.10 6.65 -15.42
C VAL A 135 0.04 7.74 -15.57
N GLY A 136 -1.17 7.51 -15.02
CA GLY A 136 -2.22 8.53 -14.98
C GLY A 136 -1.79 9.81 -14.27
N HIS A 137 -0.93 9.72 -13.26
CA HIS A 137 -0.36 10.89 -12.60
C HIS A 137 0.54 11.70 -13.55
N LEU A 138 1.41 11.05 -14.33
CA LEU A 138 2.23 11.71 -15.34
C LEU A 138 1.35 12.36 -16.43
N LEU A 139 0.38 11.61 -16.96
CA LEU A 139 -0.55 12.11 -17.97
C LEU A 139 -1.29 13.37 -17.48
N ASN A 140 -1.89 13.29 -16.28
CA ASN A 140 -2.59 14.43 -15.68
C ASN A 140 -1.66 15.64 -15.42
N TRP A 141 -0.40 15.39 -15.03
CA TRP A 141 0.57 16.46 -14.88
C TRP A 141 0.82 17.18 -16.19
N LEU A 142 0.90 16.45 -17.31
CA LEU A 142 1.08 16.99 -18.66
C LEU A 142 -0.22 17.53 -19.30
N GLY A 143 -1.37 17.40 -18.61
CA GLY A 143 -2.66 17.90 -19.10
C GLY A 143 -3.46 16.88 -19.90
N HIS A 144 -2.96 15.68 -20.08
CA HIS A 144 -3.70 14.59 -20.69
C HIS A 144 -4.67 13.94 -19.69
N ARG A 145 -5.82 13.47 -20.17
CA ARG A 145 -6.71 12.60 -19.40
C ARG A 145 -6.42 11.14 -19.69
N VAL A 146 -6.51 10.30 -18.68
CA VAL A 146 -6.54 8.85 -18.93
C VAL A 146 -7.85 8.57 -19.66
N PRO A 147 -7.82 7.95 -20.85
CA PRO A 147 -9.02 7.68 -21.62
C PRO A 147 -9.97 6.72 -20.90
N ASP A 148 -11.28 6.86 -21.14
CA ASP A 148 -12.31 6.06 -20.47
C ASP A 148 -12.25 4.58 -20.85
N TRP A 149 -11.68 4.25 -22.03
CA TRP A 149 -11.47 2.86 -22.45
C TRP A 149 -10.39 2.11 -21.63
N VAL A 150 -9.56 2.83 -20.88
CA VAL A 150 -8.58 2.21 -19.96
C VAL A 150 -9.32 1.68 -18.73
N ALA A 151 -9.92 0.51 -18.88
CA ALA A 151 -10.63 -0.15 -17.80
C ALA A 151 -9.70 -0.51 -16.65
N ARG A 152 -10.06 -0.14 -15.44
CA ARG A 152 -9.38 -0.57 -14.22
C ARG A 152 -9.94 -1.93 -13.80
N PRO A 153 -9.12 -3.00 -13.77
CA PRO A 153 -9.61 -4.29 -13.33
C PRO A 153 -10.16 -4.20 -11.91
N GLN A 154 -11.34 -4.78 -11.71
CA GLN A 154 -11.90 -4.88 -10.37
C GLN A 154 -11.02 -5.78 -9.52
N LYS A 155 -10.77 -5.37 -8.28
CA LYS A 155 -10.14 -6.26 -7.31
C LYS A 155 -11.10 -7.39 -7.04
N GLY A 156 -10.76 -8.61 -7.42
CA GLY A 156 -11.49 -9.78 -6.97
C GLY A 156 -11.55 -9.77 -5.43
N ARG A 157 -12.70 -10.10 -4.86
CA ARG A 157 -12.83 -10.33 -3.42
C ARG A 157 -12.01 -11.57 -3.08
N SER A 158 -10.77 -11.36 -2.67
CA SER A 158 -9.94 -12.43 -2.08
C SER A 158 -10.19 -12.39 -0.59
N LEU A 159 -10.63 -13.50 -0.03
CA LEU A 159 -10.68 -13.65 1.42
C LEU A 159 -9.29 -13.36 1.99
N PRO A 160 -9.21 -12.60 3.08
CA PRO A 160 -7.96 -12.33 3.74
C PRO A 160 -7.27 -13.64 4.12
N LYS A 161 -5.99 -13.78 3.80
CA LYS A 161 -5.20 -14.93 4.20
C LYS A 161 -4.88 -14.78 5.69
N THR A 162 -5.43 -15.66 6.52
CA THR A 162 -5.11 -15.78 7.94
C THR A 162 -4.46 -17.11 8.23
N LEU A 163 -3.64 -17.17 9.27
CA LEU A 163 -3.14 -18.41 9.83
C LEU A 163 -4.20 -19.00 10.77
N THR A 164 -4.37 -20.29 10.72
CA THR A 164 -5.17 -21.02 11.72
C THR A 164 -4.43 -21.04 13.06
N PHE A 165 -5.15 -21.35 14.13
CA PHE A 165 -4.54 -21.49 15.46
C PHE A 165 -3.35 -22.47 15.45
N ARG A 166 -3.51 -23.64 14.81
CA ARG A 166 -2.44 -24.64 14.71
C ARG A 166 -1.22 -24.15 13.92
N GLU A 167 -1.43 -23.37 12.88
CA GLU A 167 -0.33 -22.76 12.11
C GLU A 167 0.39 -21.69 12.92
N MET A 168 -0.32 -20.92 13.73
CA MET A 168 0.29 -19.93 14.64
C MET A 168 1.15 -20.60 15.71
N GLU A 169 0.68 -21.67 16.33
CA GLU A 169 1.46 -22.41 17.31
C GLU A 169 2.73 -23.01 16.70
N ARG A 170 2.63 -23.65 15.53
CA ARG A 170 3.83 -24.15 14.82
C ARG A 170 4.81 -23.02 14.47
N LEU A 171 4.28 -21.84 14.07
CA LEU A 171 5.12 -20.68 13.77
C LEU A 171 5.86 -20.18 15.02
N LYS A 172 5.19 -20.09 16.18
CA LYS A 172 5.81 -19.73 17.45
C LYS A 172 6.90 -20.71 17.86
N GLU A 173 6.62 -22.00 17.76
CA GLU A 173 7.60 -23.05 18.05
C GLU A 173 8.81 -22.97 17.12
N ALA A 174 8.59 -22.83 15.81
CA ALA A 174 9.66 -22.67 14.84
C ALA A 174 10.51 -21.40 15.10
N ALA A 175 9.86 -20.32 15.53
CA ALA A 175 10.57 -19.08 15.88
C ALA A 175 11.38 -19.23 17.15
N ALA A 176 10.86 -19.88 18.19
CA ALA A 176 11.54 -20.11 19.47
C ALA A 176 12.75 -21.05 19.34
N THR A 177 12.69 -22.04 18.45
CA THR A 177 13.76 -23.01 18.21
C THR A 177 14.74 -22.61 17.10
N SER A 178 14.50 -21.45 16.46
CA SER A 178 15.28 -21.00 15.32
C SER A 178 16.71 -20.61 15.69
N GLU A 179 17.68 -21.04 14.87
CA GLU A 179 19.07 -20.54 14.97
C GLU A 179 19.21 -19.06 14.59
N ASN A 180 18.18 -18.45 14.03
CA ASN A 180 18.18 -17.03 13.71
C ASN A 180 17.95 -16.20 14.98
N PRO A 181 18.93 -15.42 15.44
CA PRO A 181 18.92 -14.81 16.77
C PRO A 181 17.76 -13.82 17.01
N PHE A 182 17.16 -13.29 15.96
CA PHE A 182 16.04 -12.35 16.08
C PHE A 182 14.68 -12.95 15.66
N ALA A 183 14.61 -14.24 15.34
CA ALA A 183 13.40 -14.87 14.84
C ALA A 183 12.27 -14.81 15.86
N ASN A 184 12.52 -15.27 17.07
CA ASN A 184 11.53 -15.29 18.14
C ASN A 184 10.99 -13.87 18.42
N LEU A 185 11.87 -12.90 18.65
CA LEU A 185 11.47 -11.52 18.93
C LEU A 185 10.64 -10.89 17.79
N VAL A 186 11.04 -11.11 16.53
CA VAL A 186 10.33 -10.55 15.38
C VAL A 186 8.93 -11.14 15.23
N ILE A 187 8.79 -12.47 15.37
CA ILE A 187 7.49 -13.15 15.27
C ILE A 187 6.57 -12.73 16.42
N THR A 188 7.09 -12.73 17.67
CA THR A 188 6.31 -12.32 18.84
C THR A 188 5.83 -10.88 18.72
N LEU A 189 6.70 -9.94 18.33
CA LEU A 189 6.33 -8.54 18.12
C LEU A 189 5.22 -8.39 17.06
N PHE A 190 5.28 -9.12 15.95
CA PHE A 190 4.22 -9.05 14.94
C PHE A 190 2.90 -9.60 15.46
N LEU A 191 2.92 -10.70 16.19
CA LEU A 191 1.72 -11.35 16.73
C LEU A 191 1.07 -10.53 17.85
N ASP A 192 1.88 -9.87 18.68
CA ASP A 192 1.40 -9.08 19.82
C ASP A 192 0.95 -7.68 19.47
N THR A 193 1.62 -7.02 18.51
CA THR A 193 1.41 -5.60 18.24
C THR A 193 0.74 -5.30 16.91
N GLY A 194 0.76 -6.25 15.99
CA GLY A 194 0.27 -6.04 14.63
C GLY A 194 0.95 -4.88 13.88
N MET A 195 2.16 -4.47 14.26
CA MET A 195 2.88 -3.36 13.62
C MET A 195 3.24 -3.67 12.16
N ARG A 196 3.51 -2.61 11.38
CA ARG A 196 4.01 -2.77 10.01
C ARG A 196 5.48 -3.16 10.01
N VAL A 197 5.92 -3.86 8.95
CA VAL A 197 7.33 -4.25 8.81
C VAL A 197 8.30 -3.07 8.87
N SER A 198 7.94 -1.93 8.30
CA SER A 198 8.74 -0.70 8.37
C SER A 198 8.82 -0.13 9.78
N GLU A 199 7.73 -0.21 10.55
CA GLU A 199 7.64 0.24 11.93
C GLU A 199 8.52 -0.62 12.84
N LEU A 200 8.44 -1.95 12.70
CA LEU A 200 9.31 -2.88 13.43
C LEU A 200 10.79 -2.63 13.12
N CYS A 201 11.14 -2.46 11.86
CA CYS A 201 12.52 -2.19 11.46
C CYS A 201 13.03 -0.83 11.96
N ALA A 202 12.14 0.16 12.15
CA ALA A 202 12.49 1.50 12.64
C ALA A 202 12.53 1.59 14.17
N LEU A 203 12.04 0.57 14.89
CA LEU A 203 11.92 0.62 16.34
C LEU A 203 13.29 0.74 17.02
N ASP A 204 13.41 1.72 17.93
CA ASP A 204 14.58 1.97 18.76
C ASP A 204 14.38 1.41 20.16
N ARG A 205 15.48 1.13 20.86
CA ARG A 205 15.45 0.68 22.27
C ARG A 205 14.77 1.71 23.17
N ALA A 206 15.07 2.99 22.97
CA ALA A 206 14.48 4.09 23.74
C ALA A 206 12.99 4.30 23.48
N SER A 207 12.43 3.63 22.47
CA SER A 207 11.00 3.69 22.16
C SER A 207 10.20 2.60 22.86
N VAL A 208 10.85 1.69 23.59
CA VAL A 208 10.22 0.53 24.25
C VAL A 208 10.22 0.78 25.76
N ASP A 209 9.06 0.69 26.35
CA ASP A 209 8.84 0.73 27.78
C ASP A 209 8.39 -0.67 28.25
N LEU A 210 9.30 -1.36 28.95
CA LEU A 210 9.07 -2.73 29.43
C LEU A 210 8.18 -2.76 30.67
N ASP A 211 8.16 -1.69 31.48
CA ASP A 211 7.33 -1.60 32.67
C ASP A 211 5.87 -1.32 32.31
N ASP A 212 5.64 -0.47 31.29
CA ASP A 212 4.30 -0.15 30.77
C ASP A 212 3.83 -1.11 29.67
N LEU A 213 4.61 -2.15 29.35
CA LEU A 213 4.31 -3.12 28.28
C LEU A 213 3.94 -2.45 26.95
N SER A 214 4.67 -1.41 26.58
CA SER A 214 4.34 -0.56 25.45
C SER A 214 5.54 -0.16 24.62
N ALA A 215 5.28 0.30 23.39
CA ALA A 215 6.30 0.96 22.60
C ALA A 215 5.69 2.09 21.74
N THR A 216 6.48 3.16 21.58
CA THR A 216 6.10 4.28 20.70
C THR A 216 6.64 4.04 19.29
N VAL A 217 5.72 3.88 18.33
CA VAL A 217 6.04 3.84 16.90
C VAL A 217 6.04 5.26 16.37
N ARG A 218 7.22 5.78 16.01
CA ARG A 218 7.41 7.13 15.46
C ARG A 218 7.16 7.14 13.95
N GLU A 219 6.65 8.28 13.46
CA GLU A 219 6.45 8.53 12.02
C GLU A 219 5.64 7.44 11.30
N GLY A 220 4.59 6.92 11.92
CA GLY A 220 3.63 6.04 11.27
C GLY A 220 3.07 6.67 9.98
N LYS A 221 2.29 5.93 9.21
CA LYS A 221 1.66 6.43 7.98
C LYS A 221 0.90 7.74 8.24
N GLY A 222 1.41 8.87 7.70
CA GLY A 222 0.84 10.22 7.91
C GLY A 222 1.58 11.06 8.96
N GLY A 223 2.77 10.65 9.42
CA GLY A 223 3.63 11.45 10.32
C GLY A 223 3.09 11.56 11.75
N LYS A 224 2.24 10.63 12.20
CA LYS A 224 1.71 10.59 13.56
C LYS A 224 2.32 9.42 14.33
N ASP A 225 2.82 9.71 15.51
CA ASP A 225 3.26 8.70 16.47
C ASP A 225 2.04 7.95 17.01
N ARG A 226 2.25 6.68 17.34
CA ARG A 226 1.24 5.87 18.01
C ARG A 226 1.86 4.92 19.02
N LEU A 227 1.11 4.65 20.05
CA LEU A 227 1.43 3.62 21.04
C LEU A 227 1.06 2.24 20.47
N VAL A 228 1.91 1.25 20.68
CA VAL A 228 1.59 -0.17 20.54
C VAL A 228 1.76 -0.83 21.90
N LEU A 229 0.90 -1.80 22.17
CA LEU A 229 0.92 -2.57 23.40
C LEU A 229 1.38 -3.99 23.11
N PHE A 230 2.06 -4.61 24.06
CA PHE A 230 2.52 -5.98 23.96
C PHE A 230 2.37 -6.72 25.30
N THR A 231 2.62 -8.00 25.33
CA THR A 231 2.49 -8.85 26.50
C THR A 231 3.84 -9.15 27.14
N GLU A 232 3.83 -9.80 28.30
CA GLU A 232 5.04 -10.31 28.95
C GLU A 232 5.82 -11.31 28.05
N GLU A 233 5.13 -11.99 27.12
CA GLU A 233 5.80 -12.86 26.13
C GLU A 233 6.78 -12.05 25.27
N THR A 234 6.39 -10.83 24.87
CA THR A 234 7.30 -9.92 24.16
C THR A 234 8.44 -9.44 25.03
N VAL A 235 8.21 -9.12 26.32
CA VAL A 235 9.27 -8.75 27.26
C VAL A 235 10.32 -9.86 27.35
N ASN A 236 9.88 -11.09 27.59
CA ASN A 236 10.76 -12.26 27.66
C ASN A 236 11.56 -12.45 26.34
N ALA A 237 10.93 -12.25 25.20
CA ALA A 237 11.60 -12.32 23.90
C ALA A 237 12.64 -11.19 23.71
N ILE A 238 12.37 -9.97 24.19
CA ILE A 238 13.31 -8.85 24.19
C ILE A 238 14.49 -9.16 25.09
N ASP A 239 14.28 -9.66 26.30
CA ASP A 239 15.34 -9.96 27.27
C ASP A 239 16.25 -11.08 26.77
N ALA A 240 15.68 -12.15 26.22
CA ALA A 240 16.45 -13.21 25.58
C ALA A 240 17.29 -12.67 24.41
N TYR A 241 16.72 -11.79 23.59
CA TYR A 241 17.42 -11.18 22.47
C TYR A 241 18.49 -10.18 22.94
N ASN A 242 18.31 -9.44 24.04
CA ASN A 242 19.26 -8.48 24.56
C ASN A 242 20.61 -9.11 24.85
N GLN A 243 20.66 -10.36 25.32
CA GLN A 243 21.93 -11.11 25.56
C GLN A 243 22.64 -11.32 24.20
N ILE A 244 21.95 -11.74 23.19
CA ILE A 244 22.48 -11.95 21.82
C ILE A 244 22.93 -10.62 21.22
N ARG A 245 22.12 -9.58 21.41
CA ARG A 245 22.42 -8.22 20.91
C ARG A 245 23.73 -7.68 21.52
N ALA A 246 23.96 -7.90 22.81
CA ALA A 246 25.21 -7.49 23.47
C ALA A 246 26.41 -8.11 22.76
N MET A 247 26.41 -9.40 22.48
CA MET A 247 27.47 -10.08 21.73
C MET A 247 27.64 -9.53 20.30
N ILE A 248 26.51 -9.18 19.61
CA ILE A 248 26.61 -8.58 18.29
C ILE A 248 27.26 -7.19 18.34
N VAL A 249 26.90 -6.37 19.34
CA VAL A 249 27.48 -5.03 19.53
C VAL A 249 28.95 -5.09 19.83
N GLU A 250 29.37 -5.99 20.71
CA GLU A 250 30.79 -6.21 21.06
C GLU A 250 31.60 -6.61 19.81
N ARG A 251 31.06 -7.55 19.01
CA ARG A 251 31.76 -8.08 17.84
C ARG A 251 31.86 -7.11 16.67
N HIS A 252 30.84 -6.27 16.44
CA HIS A 252 30.70 -5.49 15.20
C HIS A 252 30.73 -3.97 15.40
N THR A 253 30.70 -3.47 16.63
CA THR A 253 30.71 -2.03 16.98
C THR A 253 29.82 -1.22 16.05
N PRO A 254 28.47 -1.30 16.20
CA PRO A 254 27.52 -0.63 15.30
C PRO A 254 27.78 0.87 15.19
N THR A 255 27.62 1.42 14.00
CA THR A 255 27.65 2.87 13.78
C THR A 255 26.49 3.56 14.50
N ASP A 256 26.59 4.87 14.73
CA ASP A 256 25.56 5.66 15.42
C ASP A 256 24.18 5.49 14.78
N GLU A 257 24.11 5.38 13.45
CA GLU A 257 22.86 5.11 12.71
C GLU A 257 22.16 3.80 13.14
N HIS A 258 22.91 2.81 13.57
CA HIS A 258 22.40 1.47 13.88
C HIS A 258 22.37 1.16 15.38
N ARG A 259 23.15 1.91 16.19
CA ARG A 259 23.36 1.63 17.63
C ARG A 259 22.07 1.58 18.43
N ASP A 260 21.14 2.49 18.15
CA ASP A 260 19.89 2.64 18.89
C ASP A 260 18.81 1.65 18.47
N ALA A 261 18.99 0.96 17.33
CA ALA A 261 18.01 -0.01 16.84
C ALA A 261 17.71 -1.09 17.89
N LEU A 262 16.42 -1.39 18.10
CA LEU A 262 16.01 -2.49 18.96
C LEU A 262 16.59 -3.80 18.42
N ILE A 263 16.45 -4.06 17.13
CA ILE A 263 16.87 -5.31 16.49
C ILE A 263 18.01 -5.05 15.51
N LEU A 264 19.12 -5.73 15.74
CA LEU A 264 20.30 -5.77 14.87
C LEU A 264 20.36 -7.10 14.11
N ASN A 265 20.81 -7.06 12.89
CA ASN A 265 21.18 -8.27 12.17
C ASN A 265 22.55 -8.79 12.64
N ARG A 266 22.97 -9.98 12.20
CA ARG A 266 24.26 -10.62 12.56
C ARG A 266 25.51 -9.77 12.23
N ARG A 267 25.38 -8.67 11.47
CA ARG A 267 26.46 -7.74 11.10
C ARG A 267 26.41 -6.43 11.87
N GLY A 268 25.66 -6.34 12.95
CA GLY A 268 25.49 -5.13 13.75
C GLY A 268 24.74 -3.99 13.06
N ARG A 269 23.97 -4.27 12.01
CA ARG A 269 23.15 -3.27 11.30
C ARG A 269 21.69 -3.42 11.65
N ARG A 270 20.95 -2.32 11.67
CA ARG A 270 19.48 -2.28 11.82
C ARG A 270 18.81 -3.28 10.86
N LEU A 271 17.81 -3.97 11.34
CA LEU A 271 17.04 -4.91 10.53
C LEU A 271 16.34 -4.18 9.38
N THR A 272 16.26 -4.82 8.23
CA THR A 272 15.62 -4.25 7.04
C THR A 272 14.36 -5.03 6.65
N PRO A 273 13.36 -4.41 5.99
CA PRO A 273 12.17 -5.12 5.51
C PRO A 273 12.48 -6.34 4.65
N ARG A 274 13.57 -6.29 3.88
CA ARG A 274 14.02 -7.44 3.07
C ARG A 274 14.56 -8.59 3.92
N ALA A 275 15.25 -8.27 5.02
CA ALA A 275 15.74 -9.28 5.96
C ALA A 275 14.55 -9.94 6.69
N VAL A 276 13.54 -9.15 7.07
CA VAL A 276 12.29 -9.67 7.65
C VAL A 276 11.56 -10.58 6.64
N GLN A 277 11.48 -10.20 5.36
CA GLN A 277 10.86 -11.06 4.35
C GLN A 277 11.59 -12.42 4.24
N LYS A 278 12.91 -12.42 4.22
CA LYS A 278 13.70 -13.66 4.21
C LYS A 278 13.49 -14.50 5.47
N LEU A 279 13.32 -13.84 6.62
CA LEU A 279 12.96 -14.52 7.85
C LEU A 279 11.59 -15.17 7.73
N MET A 280 10.57 -14.47 7.20
CA MET A 280 9.23 -15.04 6.98
C MET A 280 9.28 -16.28 6.08
N ASP A 281 10.06 -16.23 5.00
CA ASP A 281 10.22 -17.37 4.09
C ASP A 281 10.85 -18.58 4.82
N SER A 282 11.88 -18.35 5.64
CA SER A 282 12.51 -19.40 6.46
C SER A 282 11.60 -19.94 7.55
N MET A 283 10.81 -19.08 8.20
CA MET A 283 9.85 -19.51 9.24
C MET A 283 8.67 -20.27 8.63
N ALA A 284 8.24 -19.89 7.43
CA ALA A 284 7.21 -20.62 6.70
C ALA A 284 7.63 -22.06 6.43
N ASP A 285 8.87 -22.25 5.94
CA ASP A 285 9.42 -23.58 5.69
C ASP A 285 9.55 -24.39 7.00
N ALA A 286 10.07 -23.78 8.07
CA ALA A 286 10.26 -24.46 9.37
C ALA A 286 8.94 -24.83 10.05
N ALA A 287 7.88 -24.03 9.87
CA ALA A 287 6.57 -24.25 10.45
C ALA A 287 5.62 -25.07 9.55
N ASP A 288 6.08 -25.54 8.39
CA ASP A 288 5.24 -26.20 7.38
C ASP A 288 4.00 -25.36 7.01
N ILE A 289 4.25 -24.09 6.68
CA ILE A 289 3.25 -23.12 6.22
C ILE A 289 3.60 -22.69 4.80
N PRO A 290 2.65 -22.64 3.85
CA PRO A 290 2.93 -22.14 2.51
C PRO A 290 3.51 -20.72 2.56
N ARG A 291 4.66 -20.47 1.93
CA ARG A 291 5.31 -19.12 1.91
C ARG A 291 4.37 -18.01 1.44
N SER A 292 3.44 -18.33 0.53
CA SER A 292 2.43 -17.37 0.05
C SER A 292 1.39 -16.99 1.10
N LYS A 293 1.35 -17.70 2.22
CA LYS A 293 0.41 -17.50 3.33
C LYS A 293 1.05 -16.75 4.50
N LEU A 294 2.38 -16.82 4.67
CA LEU A 294 3.08 -16.16 5.77
C LEU A 294 3.75 -14.86 5.29
N SER A 295 3.37 -13.76 5.88
CA SER A 295 3.94 -12.43 5.63
C SER A 295 3.68 -11.51 6.83
N PRO A 296 4.42 -10.40 7.01
CA PRO A 296 4.12 -9.42 8.04
C PRO A 296 2.67 -8.88 7.97
N HIS A 297 2.10 -8.78 6.76
CA HIS A 297 0.71 -8.38 6.58
C HIS A 297 -0.28 -9.44 7.06
N THR A 298 0.02 -10.72 6.84
CA THR A 298 -0.78 -11.82 7.35
C THR A 298 -0.79 -11.84 8.87
N LEU A 299 0.38 -11.69 9.52
CA LEU A 299 0.47 -11.64 11.00
C LEU A 299 -0.28 -10.45 11.57
N ARG A 300 -0.15 -9.28 10.96
CA ARG A 300 -0.95 -8.11 11.33
C ARG A 300 -2.45 -8.34 11.16
N HIS A 301 -2.84 -9.06 10.12
CA HIS A 301 -4.24 -9.43 9.92
C HIS A 301 -4.73 -10.39 10.99
N ASN A 302 -3.93 -11.42 11.34
CA ASN A 302 -4.22 -12.33 12.45
C ASN A 302 -4.36 -11.58 13.78
N PHE A 303 -3.48 -10.61 14.08
CA PHE A 303 -3.61 -9.77 15.26
C PHE A 303 -4.95 -9.04 15.31
N ALA A 304 -5.32 -8.37 14.22
CA ALA A 304 -6.59 -7.63 14.15
C ALA A 304 -7.82 -8.54 14.28
N THR A 305 -7.79 -9.68 13.58
CA THR A 305 -8.86 -10.69 13.62
C THR A 305 -9.01 -11.30 15.00
N GLY A 306 -7.89 -11.67 15.62
CA GLY A 306 -7.90 -12.22 16.98
C GLY A 306 -8.39 -11.24 18.04
N LEU A 307 -8.16 -9.92 17.88
CA LEU A 307 -8.75 -8.90 18.75
C LEU A 307 -10.27 -8.81 18.54
N LEU A 308 -10.73 -8.82 17.30
CA LEU A 308 -12.15 -8.78 16.96
C LEU A 308 -12.89 -10.01 17.49
N GLU A 309 -12.34 -11.20 17.37
CA GLU A 309 -12.89 -12.45 17.90
C GLU A 309 -12.99 -12.44 19.44
N ARG A 310 -12.09 -11.72 20.09
CA ARG A 310 -12.14 -11.47 21.55
C ARG A 310 -13.08 -10.33 21.95
N GLY A 311 -13.82 -9.73 21.01
CA GLY A 311 -14.84 -8.72 21.24
C GLY A 311 -14.31 -7.28 21.35
N VAL A 312 -13.06 -7.03 20.97
CA VAL A 312 -12.53 -5.65 20.91
C VAL A 312 -13.21 -4.90 19.78
N ASP A 313 -13.70 -3.71 20.05
CA ASP A 313 -14.40 -2.89 19.07
C ASP A 313 -13.48 -2.42 17.93
N LEU A 314 -14.08 -2.20 16.75
CA LEU A 314 -13.36 -1.88 15.53
C LEU A 314 -12.59 -0.54 15.61
N VAL A 315 -13.08 0.42 16.39
CA VAL A 315 -12.44 1.75 16.56
C VAL A 315 -11.15 1.60 17.37
N SER A 316 -11.21 0.79 18.44
CA SER A 316 -10.03 0.44 19.24
C SER A 316 -8.98 -0.32 18.43
N ILE A 317 -9.40 -1.32 17.64
CA ILE A 317 -8.50 -2.04 16.71
C ILE A 317 -7.88 -1.06 15.70
N GLN A 318 -8.67 -0.14 15.15
CA GLN A 318 -8.18 0.87 14.22
C GLN A 318 -7.09 1.76 14.83
N ARG A 319 -7.29 2.19 16.10
CA ARG A 319 -6.32 3.00 16.85
C ARG A 319 -5.02 2.22 17.08
N LEU A 320 -5.12 0.98 17.58
CA LEU A 320 -3.96 0.10 17.81
C LEU A 320 -3.16 -0.13 16.52
N LEU A 321 -3.84 -0.34 15.40
CA LEU A 321 -3.20 -0.54 14.11
C LEU A 321 -2.68 0.77 13.47
N GLY A 322 -3.12 1.95 13.90
CA GLY A 322 -2.77 3.22 13.28
C GLY A 322 -3.31 3.36 11.85
N HIS A 323 -4.58 2.99 11.63
CA HIS A 323 -5.25 3.18 10.36
C HIS A 323 -5.83 4.59 10.27
N SER A 324 -5.34 5.38 9.31
CA SER A 324 -5.86 6.73 9.05
C SER A 324 -7.23 6.73 8.35
N ASN A 325 -7.69 5.58 7.84
CA ASN A 325 -8.96 5.47 7.11
C ASN A 325 -9.71 4.20 7.53
N ILE A 326 -10.98 4.36 7.89
CA ILE A 326 -11.90 3.28 8.30
C ILE A 326 -12.06 2.23 7.19
N SER A 327 -11.94 2.60 5.92
CA SER A 327 -12.06 1.64 4.81
C SER A 327 -11.03 0.52 4.85
N THR A 328 -9.85 0.75 5.44
CA THR A 328 -8.82 -0.30 5.61
C THR A 328 -9.16 -1.25 6.74
N THR A 329 -9.96 -0.82 7.70
CA THR A 329 -10.41 -1.65 8.83
C THR A 329 -11.68 -2.43 8.48
N ARG A 330 -12.48 -1.94 7.52
CA ARG A 330 -13.66 -2.66 6.99
C ARG A 330 -13.33 -4.02 6.37
N VAL A 331 -12.10 -4.20 5.89
CA VAL A 331 -11.63 -5.51 5.40
C VAL A 331 -11.73 -6.59 6.48
N TYR A 332 -11.66 -6.21 7.76
CA TYR A 332 -11.82 -7.13 8.90
C TYR A 332 -13.28 -7.42 9.24
N LEU A 333 -14.24 -6.62 8.75
CA LEU A 333 -15.68 -6.87 8.91
C LEU A 333 -16.22 -7.91 7.92
N GLU A 334 -15.48 -8.25 6.88
CA GLU A 334 -15.82 -9.36 5.95
C GLU A 334 -15.48 -10.73 6.56
N ILE A 335 -15.17 -10.76 7.86
CA ILE A 335 -14.90 -12.00 8.60
C ILE A 335 -16.22 -12.73 8.78
N SER A 336 -16.27 -13.88 8.16
CA SER A 336 -17.27 -14.94 8.12
C SER A 336 -18.61 -14.67 8.84
N ASP A 337 -19.70 -15.01 8.17
CA ASP A 337 -21.05 -15.11 8.77
C ASP A 337 -21.06 -15.90 10.08
N GLN A 338 -20.06 -16.74 10.32
CA GLN A 338 -19.90 -17.52 11.55
C GLN A 338 -19.47 -16.63 12.74
N SER A 339 -18.49 -15.75 12.60
CA SER A 339 -18.10 -14.81 13.66
C SER A 339 -19.22 -13.81 13.96
N LEU A 340 -19.96 -13.36 12.94
CA LEU A 340 -21.13 -12.49 13.14
C LEU A 340 -22.21 -13.20 13.95
N ARG A 341 -22.48 -14.48 13.69
CA ARG A 341 -23.42 -15.30 14.46
C ARG A 341 -22.95 -15.49 15.90
N GLU A 342 -21.66 -15.76 16.13
CA GLU A 342 -21.10 -15.94 17.48
C GLU A 342 -21.18 -14.63 18.29
N ILE A 343 -20.86 -13.48 17.70
CA ILE A 343 -20.99 -12.16 18.35
C ILE A 343 -22.46 -11.89 18.68
N TYR A 344 -23.37 -12.17 17.76
CA TYR A 344 -24.81 -12.02 17.98
C TYR A 344 -25.32 -12.93 19.12
N HIS A 345 -24.96 -14.19 19.11
CA HIS A 345 -25.35 -15.12 20.16
C HIS A 345 -24.77 -14.74 21.52
N ARG A 346 -23.50 -14.28 21.58
CA ARG A 346 -22.90 -13.81 22.83
C ARG A 346 -23.60 -12.55 23.37
N ALA A 347 -23.93 -11.59 22.50
CA ALA A 347 -24.66 -10.40 22.87
C ALA A 347 -26.09 -10.73 23.40
N GLN A 348 -26.74 -11.71 22.78
CA GLN A 348 -28.07 -12.17 23.25
C GLN A 348 -28.01 -12.92 24.57
N MET A 349 -26.96 -13.71 24.82
CA MET A 349 -26.77 -14.40 26.11
C MET A 349 -26.49 -13.40 27.23
N THR A 350 -25.68 -12.36 27.00
CA THR A 350 -25.41 -11.31 27.98
C THR A 350 -26.69 -10.53 28.32
N ARG A 351 -27.55 -10.28 27.33
CA ARG A 351 -28.83 -9.60 27.56
C ARG A 351 -29.76 -10.45 28.39
N LYS A 352 -29.83 -11.76 28.12
CA LYS A 352 -30.70 -12.68 28.84
C LYS A 352 -30.28 -12.86 30.32
N SER A 353 -28.96 -12.91 30.59
CA SER A 353 -28.46 -12.94 31.97
C SER A 353 -28.78 -11.66 32.74
N LEU A 354 -28.78 -10.48 32.14
CA LEU A 354 -29.17 -9.23 32.78
C LEU A 354 -30.67 -9.15 33.05
N GLU A 355 -31.52 -9.64 32.14
CA GLU A 355 -32.98 -9.72 32.31
C GLU A 355 -33.37 -10.74 33.38
N ASP A 356 -32.63 -11.84 33.54
CA ASP A 356 -32.85 -12.87 34.58
C ASP A 356 -32.44 -12.33 35.98
N ASP A 357 -31.38 -11.52 36.07
CA ASP A 357 -30.93 -10.88 37.31
C ASP A 357 -31.91 -9.76 37.78
N GLU A 358 -32.50 -8.98 36.85
CA GLU A 358 -33.52 -7.98 37.17
C GLU A 358 -34.86 -8.60 37.62
N ASN A 359 -35.20 -9.80 37.17
CA ASN A 359 -36.42 -10.50 37.57
C ASN A 359 -36.30 -11.24 38.90
N GLN A 360 -35.07 -11.37 39.46
CA GLN A 360 -34.83 -11.99 40.78
C GLN A 360 -34.59 -11.01 41.91
N SER A 361 -34.62 -9.69 41.59
CA SER A 361 -34.50 -8.59 42.57
C SER A 361 -35.85 -7.95 42.83
#